data_76d17942042e1664a4488fd4ceca54d3
#
_entry.id   76d17942042e1664a4488fd4ceca54d3
#
_cell.length_a   1.000
_cell.length_b   1.000
_cell.length_c   1.000
_cell.angle_alpha   90.00
_cell.angle_beta   90.00
_cell.angle_gamma   90.00
#
_symmetry.space_group_name_H-M   'P 1'
#
loop_
_entity.id
_entity.type
_entity.pdbx_description
1 polymer ?
#
loop_
_entity_poly.entity_id
_entity_poly.type
_entity_poly.pdbx_seq_one_letter_code
_entity_poly.pdbx_strand_id
1 'polypeptide(L)'
;MINVDGTRWSTDMELFAALPGGRAVIEWFGFVPSFHDAELHRLEVAKGAASMALRAFRMTDAIDEKGFFVLDKHAVVTLHLSDVSGVHLTGNAASILSELGIRRVGVAPAGFSTCGGPTAGDIEVSFETSYGLEGSIYARELSFNIDPVR
;
A
#
# COMPACT_ATOMS: atom_id res chain seq x y z
N MET A 1 12.85 3.45 -19.25
CA MET A 1 13.55 2.30 -18.70
C MET A 1 12.71 1.59 -17.66
N ILE A 2 12.61 0.36 -17.81
CA ILE A 2 11.83 -0.44 -16.92
C ILE A 2 12.66 -0.79 -15.70
N ASN A 3 12.10 -0.63 -14.57
CA ASN A 3 12.71 -1.11 -13.39
C ASN A 3 12.49 -2.61 -13.26
N VAL A 4 13.51 -3.36 -13.57
CA VAL A 4 13.41 -4.81 -13.62
C VAL A 4 13.79 -5.50 -12.32
N ASP A 5 14.20 -4.75 -11.34
CA ASP A 5 14.68 -5.32 -10.08
C ASP A 5 13.61 -5.39 -8.98
N GLY A 6 12.37 -5.08 -9.33
CA GLY A 6 11.26 -5.16 -8.39
C GLY A 6 11.12 -3.98 -7.44
N THR A 7 11.91 -2.90 -7.63
CA THR A 7 11.80 -1.75 -6.73
C THR A 7 10.45 -1.04 -6.81
N ARG A 8 9.68 -1.27 -7.87
CA ARG A 8 8.32 -0.74 -7.97
C ARG A 8 7.45 -1.13 -6.78
N TRP A 9 7.67 -2.33 -6.27
CA TRP A 9 6.88 -2.87 -5.17
C TRP A 9 7.58 -2.74 -3.82
N SER A 10 8.74 -2.13 -3.78
CA SER A 10 9.45 -1.94 -2.53
C SER A 10 8.88 -0.77 -1.75
N THR A 11 9.00 -0.85 -0.43
CA THR A 11 8.60 0.23 0.46
C THR A 11 9.83 0.88 1.05
N ASP A 12 9.87 2.21 1.02
CA ASP A 12 10.87 2.98 1.73
C ASP A 12 10.52 2.93 3.22
N MET A 13 11.29 2.18 3.98
CA MET A 13 11.01 1.93 5.40
C MET A 13 11.14 3.18 6.25
N GLU A 14 12.09 4.06 5.93
CA GLU A 14 12.24 5.31 6.67
C GLU A 14 11.04 6.22 6.44
N LEU A 15 10.58 6.30 5.20
CA LEU A 15 9.38 7.06 4.87
C LEU A 15 8.16 6.50 5.61
N PHE A 16 7.97 5.20 5.57
CA PHE A 16 6.84 4.54 6.24
C PHE A 16 6.81 4.92 7.74
N ALA A 17 7.94 4.80 8.39
CA ALA A 17 8.05 5.10 9.83
C ALA A 17 7.82 6.59 10.14
N ALA A 18 8.18 7.47 9.20
CA ALA A 18 8.04 8.91 9.39
C ALA A 18 6.63 9.42 9.13
N LEU A 19 5.83 8.69 8.34
CA LEU A 19 4.47 9.11 8.02
C LEU A 19 3.55 8.96 9.23
N PRO A 20 2.54 9.85 9.36
CA PRO A 20 1.58 9.74 10.47
C PRO A 20 0.93 8.36 10.51
N GLY A 21 0.94 7.75 11.69
CA GLY A 21 0.38 6.42 11.90
C GLY A 21 1.31 5.27 11.53
N GLY A 22 2.41 5.53 10.83
CA GLY A 22 3.33 4.48 10.39
C GLY A 22 3.95 3.71 11.55
N ARG A 23 4.37 4.41 12.60
CA ARG A 23 4.97 3.74 13.77
C ARG A 23 3.97 2.84 14.48
N ALA A 24 2.71 3.24 14.58
CA ALA A 24 1.69 2.41 15.21
C ALA A 24 1.49 1.10 14.42
N VAL A 25 1.56 1.16 13.11
CA VAL A 25 1.49 -0.03 12.25
C VAL A 25 2.69 -0.92 12.50
N ILE A 26 3.89 -0.34 12.52
CA ILE A 26 5.13 -1.09 12.78
C ILE A 26 5.09 -1.74 14.17
N GLU A 27 4.66 -1.02 15.18
CA GLU A 27 4.58 -1.55 16.55
C GLU A 27 3.60 -2.73 16.63
N TRP A 28 2.48 -2.65 15.93
CA TRP A 28 1.52 -3.74 15.93
C TRP A 28 2.08 -5.02 15.31
N PHE A 29 2.68 -4.91 14.13
CA PHE A 29 3.20 -6.07 13.41
C PHE A 29 4.61 -6.49 13.86
N GLY A 30 5.38 -5.57 14.42
CA GLY A 30 6.77 -5.81 14.82
C GLY A 30 7.78 -5.51 13.71
N PHE A 31 7.33 -5.08 12.55
CA PHE A 31 8.15 -4.73 11.39
C PHE A 31 7.32 -3.93 10.40
N VAL A 32 7.96 -3.36 9.37
CA VAL A 32 7.24 -2.69 8.28
C VAL A 32 6.57 -3.78 7.45
N PRO A 33 5.23 -3.85 7.42
CA PRO A 33 4.55 -4.92 6.69
C PRO A 33 4.66 -4.73 5.19
N SER A 34 4.78 -5.83 4.45
CA SER A 34 4.74 -5.82 3.00
C SER A 34 3.31 -5.82 2.46
N PHE A 35 2.36 -6.14 3.31
CA PHE A 35 0.95 -6.34 2.96
C PHE A 35 0.72 -7.45 1.93
N HIS A 36 1.71 -8.32 1.74
CA HIS A 36 1.53 -9.50 0.91
C HIS A 36 0.42 -10.37 1.49
N ASP A 37 -0.49 -10.81 0.65
CA ASP A 37 -1.68 -11.58 1.01
C ASP A 37 -2.75 -10.82 1.81
N ALA A 38 -2.58 -9.53 2.03
CA ALA A 38 -3.64 -8.72 2.63
C ALA A 38 -4.83 -8.59 1.66
N GLU A 39 -6.03 -8.62 2.20
CA GLU A 39 -7.23 -8.41 1.40
C GLU A 39 -7.43 -6.92 1.14
N LEU A 40 -7.59 -6.56 -0.13
CA LEU A 40 -8.01 -5.20 -0.47
C LEU A 40 -9.50 -5.07 -0.18
N HIS A 41 -9.80 -4.60 1.01
CA HIS A 41 -11.16 -4.55 1.53
C HIS A 41 -11.95 -3.38 0.96
N ARG A 42 -11.28 -2.27 0.69
CA ARG A 42 -11.94 -1.07 0.18
C ARG A 42 -10.93 -0.17 -0.50
N LEU A 43 -11.34 0.43 -1.61
CA LEU A 43 -10.56 1.44 -2.31
C LEU A 43 -11.53 2.53 -2.76
N GLU A 44 -11.28 3.76 -2.33
CA GLU A 44 -12.08 4.91 -2.72
C GLU A 44 -11.18 6.02 -3.24
N VAL A 45 -11.61 6.67 -4.30
CA VAL A 45 -10.96 7.86 -4.82
C VAL A 45 -12.04 8.89 -5.10
N ALA A 46 -11.97 10.03 -4.44
CA ALA A 46 -12.96 11.08 -4.64
C ALA A 46 -12.42 12.43 -4.17
N LYS A 47 -12.66 13.47 -4.98
CA LYS A 47 -12.42 14.88 -4.60
C LYS A 47 -11.00 15.15 -4.09
N GLY A 48 -10.01 14.61 -4.78
CA GLY A 48 -8.60 14.83 -4.42
C GLY A 48 -8.11 14.04 -3.24
N ALA A 49 -8.88 13.08 -2.76
CA ALA A 49 -8.48 12.18 -1.68
C ALA A 49 -8.64 10.73 -2.12
N ALA A 50 -7.92 9.85 -1.46
CA ALA A 50 -8.08 8.42 -1.66
C ALA A 50 -7.92 7.70 -0.35
N SER A 51 -8.57 6.54 -0.22
CA SER A 51 -8.35 5.66 0.92
C SER A 51 -8.31 4.22 0.45
N MET A 52 -7.45 3.44 1.09
CA MET A 52 -7.26 2.03 0.80
C MET A 52 -7.27 1.28 2.13
N ALA A 53 -8.26 0.43 2.34
CA ALA A 53 -8.37 -0.36 3.56
C ALA A 53 -7.91 -1.79 3.28
N LEU A 54 -6.95 -2.25 4.05
CA LEU A 54 -6.32 -3.56 3.89
C LEU A 54 -6.56 -4.39 5.14
N ARG A 55 -7.12 -5.58 4.95
CA ARG A 55 -7.18 -6.57 6.02
C ARG A 55 -5.88 -7.33 6.02
N ALA A 56 -5.05 -7.07 7.00
CA ALA A 56 -3.69 -7.57 7.07
C ALA A 56 -3.48 -8.45 8.30
N PHE A 57 -2.39 -9.17 8.27
CA PHE A 57 -2.01 -10.09 9.35
C PHE A 57 -0.50 -10.29 9.33
N ARG A 58 0.02 -10.92 10.38
CA ARG A 58 1.40 -11.38 10.41
C ARG A 58 1.41 -12.89 10.28
N MET A 59 2.26 -13.41 9.39
CA MET A 59 2.48 -14.84 9.25
C MET A 59 3.58 -15.26 10.22
N THR A 60 3.32 -16.29 11.01
CA THR A 60 4.31 -16.80 11.97
C THR A 60 4.98 -18.05 11.44
N ASP A 61 6.03 -18.51 12.13
CA ASP A 61 6.71 -19.75 11.82
C ASP A 61 5.99 -20.98 12.37
N ALA A 62 4.99 -20.77 13.22
CA ALA A 62 4.23 -21.87 13.80
C ALA A 62 3.32 -22.50 12.76
N ILE A 63 3.15 -23.81 12.83
CA ILE A 63 2.31 -24.56 11.90
C ILE A 63 1.15 -25.16 12.69
N ASP A 64 -0.07 -25.01 12.17
CA ASP A 64 -1.26 -25.55 12.81
C ASP A 64 -1.46 -27.04 12.50
N GLU A 65 -2.53 -27.62 13.03
CA GLU A 65 -2.85 -29.04 12.88
C GLU A 65 -3.03 -29.48 11.42
N LYS A 66 -3.37 -28.53 10.53
CA LYS A 66 -3.61 -28.79 9.12
C LYS A 66 -2.38 -28.57 8.25
N GLY A 67 -1.25 -28.17 8.85
CA GLY A 67 -0.01 -27.92 8.13
C GLY A 67 0.12 -26.51 7.56
N PHE A 68 -0.74 -25.59 7.95
CA PHE A 68 -0.68 -24.18 7.52
C PHE A 68 0.04 -23.33 8.55
N PHE A 69 0.70 -22.28 8.08
CA PHE A 69 1.29 -21.30 8.99
C PHE A 69 0.22 -20.60 9.81
N VAL A 70 0.48 -20.43 11.09
CA VAL A 70 -0.42 -19.69 11.97
C VAL A 70 -0.31 -18.21 11.67
N LEU A 71 -1.45 -17.54 11.52
CA LEU A 71 -1.54 -16.11 11.29
C LEU A 71 -1.95 -15.43 12.58
N ASP A 72 -1.35 -14.28 12.86
CA ASP A 72 -1.72 -13.48 14.03
C ASP A 72 -1.70 -11.98 13.68
N LYS A 73 -1.95 -11.15 14.69
CA LYS A 73 -1.89 -9.69 14.54
C LYS A 73 -2.82 -9.18 13.43
N HIS A 74 -4.00 -9.76 13.33
CA HIS A 74 -4.98 -9.29 12.36
C HIS A 74 -5.39 -7.85 12.64
N ALA A 75 -5.44 -7.05 11.59
CA ALA A 75 -5.84 -5.65 11.70
C ALA A 75 -6.33 -5.15 10.35
N VAL A 76 -7.17 -4.11 10.39
CA VAL A 76 -7.47 -3.34 9.19
C VAL A 76 -6.56 -2.12 9.21
N VAL A 77 -5.70 -2.02 8.22
CA VAL A 77 -4.83 -0.87 8.04
C VAL A 77 -5.40 -0.03 6.91
N THR A 78 -5.70 1.22 7.20
CA THR A 78 -6.23 2.13 6.19
C THR A 78 -5.17 3.16 5.83
N LEU A 79 -4.88 3.25 4.54
CA LEU A 79 -4.02 4.28 3.98
C LEU A 79 -4.90 5.44 3.54
N HIS A 80 -4.64 6.63 4.07
CA HIS A 80 -5.35 7.85 3.70
C HIS A 80 -4.41 8.73 2.90
N LEU A 81 -4.78 9.02 1.66
CA LEU A 81 -3.99 9.87 0.78
C LEU A 81 -4.72 11.19 0.59
N SER A 82 -4.00 12.30 0.78
CA SER A 82 -4.53 13.65 0.63
C SER A 82 -3.74 14.37 -0.46
N ASP A 83 -4.38 15.33 -1.11
CA ASP A 83 -3.81 16.04 -2.25
C ASP A 83 -3.33 15.05 -3.30
N VAL A 84 -4.24 14.20 -3.75
CA VAL A 84 -3.97 13.20 -4.78
C VAL A 84 -3.60 13.91 -6.08
N SER A 85 -2.43 13.59 -6.60
CA SER A 85 -1.90 14.20 -7.82
C SER A 85 -2.01 13.29 -9.04
N GLY A 86 -2.25 12.00 -8.85
CA GLY A 86 -2.44 11.09 -9.97
C GLY A 86 -3.01 9.75 -9.53
N VAL A 87 -3.77 9.14 -10.43
CA VAL A 87 -4.33 7.81 -10.23
C VAL A 87 -4.21 7.06 -11.54
N HIS A 88 -3.63 5.88 -11.49
CA HIS A 88 -3.56 5.00 -12.63
C HIS A 88 -3.95 3.60 -12.16
N LEU A 89 -5.12 3.15 -12.57
CA LEU A 89 -5.64 1.84 -12.19
C LEU A 89 -6.01 1.07 -13.44
N THR A 90 -5.63 -0.20 -13.50
CA THR A 90 -5.98 -1.08 -14.60
C THR A 90 -6.38 -2.44 -14.05
N GLY A 91 -7.08 -3.22 -14.86
CA GLY A 91 -7.44 -4.58 -14.51
C GLY A 91 -8.93 -4.76 -14.26
N ASN A 92 -9.29 -5.96 -13.87
CA ASN A 92 -10.70 -6.36 -13.83
C ASN A 92 -11.29 -6.41 -12.42
N ALA A 93 -10.56 -6.98 -11.48
CA ALA A 93 -11.13 -7.24 -10.17
C ALA A 93 -10.07 -7.07 -9.07
N ALA A 94 -10.55 -6.71 -7.89
CA ALA A 94 -9.75 -6.61 -6.70
C ALA A 94 -9.89 -7.88 -5.86
N SER A 95 -8.84 -8.20 -5.13
CA SER A 95 -8.78 -9.39 -4.30
C SER A 95 -7.70 -9.18 -3.25
N ILE A 96 -6.94 -10.22 -2.95
CA ILE A 96 -5.79 -10.11 -2.07
C ILE A 96 -4.62 -9.48 -2.83
N LEU A 97 -3.83 -8.73 -2.10
CA LEU A 97 -2.64 -8.10 -2.65
C LEU A 97 -1.54 -9.15 -2.87
N SER A 98 -0.95 -9.14 -4.03
CA SER A 98 0.29 -9.86 -4.28
C SER A 98 1.49 -8.96 -3.98
N GLU A 99 1.37 -7.67 -4.22
CA GLU A 99 2.44 -6.71 -3.99
C GLU A 99 1.88 -5.35 -3.56
N LEU A 100 2.63 -4.65 -2.73
CA LEU A 100 2.37 -3.24 -2.41
C LEU A 100 3.68 -2.58 -2.05
N GLY A 101 3.90 -1.39 -2.60
CA GLY A 101 5.07 -0.57 -2.28
C GLY A 101 4.66 0.87 -2.01
N ILE A 102 5.35 1.49 -1.07
CA ILE A 102 5.15 2.90 -0.70
C ILE A 102 6.50 3.59 -0.77
N ARG A 103 6.61 4.62 -1.61
CA ARG A 103 7.87 5.32 -1.83
C ARG A 103 7.64 6.75 -2.29
N ARG A 104 8.70 7.56 -2.24
CA ARG A 104 8.66 8.89 -2.84
C ARG A 104 8.98 8.83 -4.32
N VAL A 105 8.29 9.65 -5.06
CA VAL A 105 8.53 9.83 -6.49
C VAL A 105 9.85 10.58 -6.66
N GLY A 106 10.77 9.98 -7.40
CA GLY A 106 12.05 10.63 -7.72
C GLY A 106 11.97 11.49 -8.97
N VAL A 107 11.28 10.97 -10.01
CA VAL A 107 11.07 11.66 -11.27
C VAL A 107 9.60 11.58 -11.61
N ALA A 108 9.02 12.69 -12.07
CA ALA A 108 7.61 12.72 -12.44
C ALA A 108 7.30 11.61 -13.45
N PRO A 109 6.31 10.74 -13.17
CA PRO A 109 5.98 9.64 -14.08
C PRO A 109 5.34 10.15 -15.37
N ALA A 110 5.56 9.43 -16.46
CA ALA A 110 4.92 9.72 -17.73
C ALA A 110 3.45 9.32 -17.70
N GLY A 111 2.67 9.88 -18.63
CA GLY A 111 1.28 9.51 -18.80
C GLY A 111 0.27 10.35 -18.03
N PHE A 112 0.74 11.32 -17.25
CA PHE A 112 -0.13 12.25 -16.54
C PHE A 112 -0.07 13.64 -17.15
N SER A 113 -1.10 14.44 -16.86
CA SER A 113 -1.11 15.83 -17.27
C SER A 113 0.06 16.58 -16.64
N THR A 114 0.70 17.46 -17.40
CA THR A 114 1.75 18.33 -16.87
C THR A 114 1.20 19.42 -15.96
N CYS A 115 -0.12 19.61 -15.99
CA CYS A 115 -0.80 20.58 -15.14
C CYS A 115 -1.45 19.84 -13.97
N GLY A 116 -0.79 19.84 -12.82
CA GLY A 116 -1.30 19.24 -11.61
C GLY A 116 -1.08 17.73 -11.48
N GLY A 117 -0.29 17.13 -12.36
CA GLY A 117 0.05 15.70 -12.23
C GLY A 117 1.09 15.41 -11.16
N PRO A 118 1.47 14.15 -10.99
CA PRO A 118 2.48 13.77 -10.01
C PRO A 118 3.83 14.45 -10.26
N THR A 119 4.48 14.87 -9.19
CA THR A 119 5.78 15.51 -9.24
C THR A 119 6.77 14.81 -8.30
N ALA A 120 8.04 15.10 -8.47
CA ALA A 120 9.09 14.61 -7.58
C ALA A 120 8.78 15.02 -6.14
N GLY A 121 8.95 14.11 -5.21
CA GLY A 121 8.64 14.32 -3.80
C GLY A 121 7.27 13.86 -3.38
N ASP A 122 6.36 13.63 -4.31
CA ASP A 122 5.06 13.04 -4.01
C ASP A 122 5.25 11.59 -3.52
N ILE A 123 4.24 11.06 -2.86
CA ILE A 123 4.26 9.68 -2.38
C ILE A 123 3.51 8.83 -3.37
N GLU A 124 4.10 7.71 -3.74
CA GLU A 124 3.48 6.73 -4.60
C GLU A 124 3.12 5.49 -3.80
N VAL A 125 1.86 5.06 -3.89
CA VAL A 125 1.41 3.77 -3.40
C VAL A 125 1.12 2.93 -4.64
N SER A 126 1.95 1.91 -4.86
CA SER A 126 1.79 0.98 -5.99
C SER A 126 1.34 -0.36 -5.48
N PHE A 127 0.42 -1.00 -6.18
CA PHE A 127 -0.08 -2.29 -5.75
C PHE A 127 -0.52 -3.16 -6.92
N GLU A 128 -0.59 -4.45 -6.65
CA GLU A 128 -1.08 -5.46 -7.58
C GLU A 128 -1.91 -6.46 -6.80
N THR A 129 -3.04 -6.87 -7.36
CA THR A 129 -3.89 -7.91 -6.75
C THR A 129 -3.86 -9.19 -7.57
N SER A 130 -4.25 -10.29 -6.93
CA SER A 130 -4.22 -11.61 -7.57
C SER A 130 -5.16 -11.74 -8.77
N TYR A 131 -6.22 -10.94 -8.83
CA TYR A 131 -7.18 -11.00 -9.94
C TYR A 131 -7.03 -9.85 -10.94
N GLY A 132 -5.90 -9.18 -10.92
CA GLY A 132 -5.51 -8.30 -12.00
C GLY A 132 -5.70 -6.81 -11.78
N LEU A 133 -6.45 -6.36 -10.78
CA LEU A 133 -6.49 -4.94 -10.49
C LEU A 133 -5.11 -4.53 -9.99
N GLU A 134 -4.51 -3.56 -10.66
CA GLU A 134 -3.21 -3.03 -10.27
C GLU A 134 -3.13 -1.55 -10.57
N GLY A 135 -2.18 -0.88 -9.97
CA GLY A 135 -1.95 0.51 -10.29
C GLY A 135 -1.15 1.26 -9.25
N SER A 136 -1.25 2.57 -9.38
CA SER A 136 -0.55 3.50 -8.50
C SER A 136 -1.43 4.68 -8.18
N ILE A 137 -1.33 5.15 -6.94
CA ILE A 137 -1.97 6.39 -6.50
C ILE A 137 -0.85 7.29 -5.99
N TYR A 138 -0.83 8.52 -6.48
CA TYR A 138 0.17 9.52 -6.13
C TYR A 138 -0.49 10.63 -5.32
N ALA A 139 0.13 11.02 -4.23
CA ALA A 139 -0.41 12.07 -3.37
C ALA A 139 0.72 12.81 -2.65
N ARG A 140 0.42 14.01 -2.17
CA ARG A 140 1.39 14.78 -1.42
C ARG A 140 1.51 14.31 0.01
N GLU A 141 0.42 13.77 0.56
CA GLU A 141 0.38 13.30 1.94
C GLU A 141 -0.22 11.91 2.03
N LEU A 142 0.31 11.13 2.95
CA LEU A 142 -0.17 9.79 3.26
C LEU A 142 -0.13 9.61 4.77
N SER A 143 -1.19 9.04 5.32
CA SER A 143 -1.23 8.64 6.72
C SER A 143 -1.85 7.26 6.86
N PHE A 144 -1.60 6.63 8.00
CA PHE A 144 -2.12 5.30 8.29
C PHE A 144 -3.04 5.33 9.50
N ASN A 145 -4.07 4.52 9.45
CA ASN A 145 -4.88 4.20 10.61
C ASN A 145 -4.88 2.68 10.78
N ILE A 146 -4.78 2.20 12.00
CA ILE A 146 -4.81 0.77 12.26
C ILE A 146 -5.89 0.43 13.27
N ASP A 147 -6.73 -0.52 12.92
CA ASP A 147 -7.79 -1.05 13.77
C ASP A 147 -7.54 -2.54 13.97
N PRO A 148 -7.00 -2.94 15.14
CA PRO A 148 -6.80 -4.36 15.40
C PRO A 148 -8.10 -5.14 15.39
N VAL A 149 -8.07 -6.31 14.81
CA VAL A 149 -9.20 -7.23 14.78
C VAL A 149 -9.04 -8.22 15.93
N ARG A 150 -10.07 -8.35 16.74
CA ARG A 150 -10.06 -9.21 17.91
C ARG A 150 -10.88 -10.46 17.69
#